data_73e51dbd0723c14b66b3036573458b27
#
_entry.id   73e51dbd0723c14b66b3036573458b27
#
_cell.length_a   1.000
_cell.length_b   1.000
_cell.length_c   1.000
_cell.angle_alpha   90.00
_cell.angle_beta   90.00
_cell.angle_gamma   90.00
#
_symmetry.space_group_name_H-M   'P 1'
#
loop_
_entity.id
_entity.type
_entity.pdbx_description
1 polymer ?
#
loop_
_entity_poly.entity_id
_entity_poly.type
_entity_poly.pdbx_seq_one_letter_code
_entity_poly.pdbx_strand_id
1 'polypeptide(L)'
;GGGSQDVGTGQLITVEPSEVSLQVKGLEKPELTIEKQADKTDKKYQVGDLITYTTDVTQRIQNAVAKNVVITDTILTEGVKLQKNSGVLLDEGQNIIENAVIQVTGNSFSIHAGEFLQSADLGEKYTVEYQVMITDEGLIGKEIENEVVVRADNADEEKDRETVEVPEPEPEPEPEPEPEPGPKPQPEIQEMAVKAPSVKTGDSQNLTLLVLFLILSCASIFICVKISCKTK
;
A
#
# COMPACT_ATOMS: atom_id res chain seq x y z
N GLY A 1 49.83 -85.94 -3.83
CA GLY A 1 48.60 -85.26 -3.42
C GLY A 1 48.39 -84.04 -4.25
N GLY A 2 47.67 -84.13 -5.38
CA GLY A 2 47.29 -83.04 -6.19
C GLY A 2 45.94 -82.53 -5.72
N GLY A 3 45.91 -81.32 -5.17
CA GLY A 3 44.65 -80.59 -4.86
C GLY A 3 44.18 -79.87 -6.10
N SER A 4 43.11 -80.35 -6.70
CA SER A 4 42.36 -79.63 -7.71
C SER A 4 41.64 -78.45 -7.03
N GLN A 5 42.03 -77.28 -7.38
CA GLN A 5 41.26 -76.11 -7.04
C GLN A 5 40.19 -75.98 -8.11
N ASP A 6 38.96 -76.17 -7.72
CA ASP A 6 37.78 -75.78 -8.53
C ASP A 6 37.76 -74.26 -8.70
N VAL A 7 38.12 -73.84 -9.87
CA VAL A 7 37.97 -72.47 -10.27
C VAL A 7 36.50 -72.32 -10.63
N GLY A 8 35.72 -71.80 -9.69
CA GLY A 8 34.33 -71.48 -9.96
C GLY A 8 34.23 -70.54 -11.19
N THR A 9 33.58 -71.07 -12.22
CA THR A 9 33.20 -70.24 -13.38
C THR A 9 32.27 -69.15 -12.91
N GLY A 10 32.87 -68.02 -12.61
CA GLY A 10 32.10 -66.80 -12.38
C GLY A 10 31.35 -66.45 -13.64
N GLN A 11 30.05 -66.58 -13.60
CA GLN A 11 29.20 -66.10 -14.67
C GLN A 11 29.35 -64.58 -14.72
N LEU A 12 29.92 -64.06 -15.81
CA LEU A 12 29.93 -62.61 -16.07
C LEU A 12 28.48 -62.17 -16.27
N ILE A 13 27.92 -61.49 -15.29
CA ILE A 13 26.66 -60.80 -15.48
C ILE A 13 27.03 -59.54 -16.22
N THR A 14 26.77 -59.52 -17.53
CA THR A 14 26.81 -58.28 -18.33
C THR A 14 25.60 -57.48 -17.94
N VAL A 15 25.79 -56.48 -17.08
CA VAL A 15 24.76 -55.48 -16.83
C VAL A 15 24.78 -54.54 -18.05
N GLU A 16 23.79 -54.66 -18.91
CA GLU A 16 23.57 -53.65 -19.97
C GLU A 16 23.42 -52.29 -19.29
N PRO A 17 24.16 -51.25 -19.74
CA PRO A 17 23.97 -49.93 -19.21
C PRO A 17 22.54 -49.49 -19.54
N SER A 18 21.68 -49.41 -18.54
CA SER A 18 20.41 -48.71 -18.68
C SER A 18 20.74 -47.25 -18.96
N GLU A 19 20.56 -46.79 -20.18
CA GLU A 19 20.59 -45.38 -20.50
C GLU A 19 19.42 -44.73 -19.78
N VAL A 20 19.71 -44.15 -18.61
CA VAL A 20 18.84 -43.18 -18.00
C VAL A 20 19.01 -41.92 -18.80
N SER A 21 18.20 -41.73 -19.81
CA SER A 21 18.07 -40.42 -20.46
C SER A 21 17.41 -39.48 -19.46
N LEU A 22 18.22 -38.74 -18.71
CA LEU A 22 17.77 -37.53 -18.07
C LEU A 22 17.39 -36.56 -19.20
N GLN A 23 16.12 -36.50 -19.53
CA GLN A 23 15.60 -35.35 -20.23
C GLN A 23 15.70 -34.16 -19.24
N VAL A 24 16.78 -33.41 -19.35
CA VAL A 24 16.81 -32.07 -18.76
C VAL A 24 15.77 -31.28 -19.55
N LYS A 25 14.55 -31.26 -19.06
CA LYS A 25 13.53 -30.34 -19.53
C LYS A 25 14.13 -28.95 -19.33
N GLY A 26 14.38 -28.25 -20.45
CA GLY A 26 14.91 -26.89 -20.35
C GLY A 26 14.01 -26.11 -19.42
N LEU A 27 14.61 -25.28 -18.56
CA LEU A 27 13.82 -24.38 -17.74
C LEU A 27 12.90 -23.58 -18.65
N GLU A 28 11.63 -23.55 -18.33
CA GLU A 28 10.66 -22.73 -19.07
C GLU A 28 11.11 -21.27 -19.02
N LYS A 29 10.77 -20.49 -20.05
CA LYS A 29 11.03 -19.03 -20.04
C LYS A 29 10.16 -18.40 -18.95
N PRO A 30 10.72 -17.65 -17.99
CA PRO A 30 9.93 -16.98 -16.98
C PRO A 30 9.08 -15.85 -17.58
N GLU A 31 7.93 -15.60 -16.96
CA GLU A 31 7.06 -14.49 -17.23
C GLU A 31 6.83 -13.72 -15.94
N LEU A 32 7.21 -12.45 -15.94
CA LEU A 32 6.97 -11.55 -14.83
C LEU A 32 5.73 -10.72 -15.11
N THR A 33 4.89 -10.52 -14.12
CA THR A 33 3.80 -9.56 -14.15
C THR A 33 4.00 -8.54 -13.05
N ILE A 34 3.51 -7.32 -13.27
CA ILE A 34 3.69 -6.21 -12.37
C ILE A 34 2.37 -5.49 -12.18
N GLU A 35 2.07 -5.12 -10.94
CA GLU A 35 0.89 -4.35 -10.58
C GLU A 35 1.29 -3.25 -9.60
N LYS A 36 1.01 -1.99 -9.96
CA LYS A 36 1.34 -0.82 -9.17
C LYS A 36 0.08 -0.13 -8.70
N GLN A 37 0.07 0.32 -7.44
CA GLN A 37 -1.06 1.01 -6.86
C GLN A 37 -0.64 2.01 -5.78
N ALA A 38 -1.47 3.04 -5.59
CA ALA A 38 -1.39 3.98 -4.47
C ALA A 38 -2.31 3.52 -3.33
N ASP A 39 -2.01 3.95 -2.10
CA ASP A 39 -2.73 3.53 -0.89
C ASP A 39 -4.17 4.04 -0.79
N LYS A 40 -4.51 5.19 -1.39
CA LYS A 40 -5.88 5.70 -1.41
C LYS A 40 -6.65 5.21 -2.63
N THR A 41 -7.82 4.62 -2.41
CA THR A 41 -8.69 4.09 -3.49
C THR A 41 -9.30 5.18 -4.37
N ASP A 42 -9.55 6.38 -3.82
CA ASP A 42 -10.02 7.55 -4.58
C ASP A 42 -8.90 8.28 -5.32
N LYS A 43 -7.64 7.88 -5.06
CA LYS A 43 -6.43 8.43 -5.67
C LYS A 43 -6.29 9.95 -5.55
N LYS A 44 -6.88 10.57 -4.52
CA LYS A 44 -6.86 12.01 -4.27
C LYS A 44 -5.99 12.36 -3.08
N TYR A 45 -5.06 13.26 -3.30
CA TYR A 45 -4.09 13.71 -2.31
C TYR A 45 -4.00 15.23 -2.30
N GLN A 46 -3.51 15.77 -1.20
CA GLN A 46 -3.26 17.21 -1.04
C GLN A 46 -1.76 17.48 -0.94
N VAL A 47 -1.36 18.72 -1.18
CA VAL A 47 0.02 19.14 -0.91
C VAL A 47 0.34 18.93 0.57
N GLY A 48 1.47 18.28 0.84
CA GLY A 48 1.88 17.84 2.18
C GLY A 48 1.49 16.41 2.52
N ASP A 49 0.61 15.76 1.76
CA ASP A 49 0.28 14.35 1.96
C ASP A 49 1.46 13.44 1.61
N LEU A 50 1.47 12.28 2.26
CA LEU A 50 2.28 11.13 1.87
C LEU A 50 1.45 10.21 0.98
N ILE A 51 2.02 9.80 -0.14
CA ILE A 51 1.50 8.73 -0.99
C ILE A 51 2.33 7.48 -0.69
N THR A 52 1.69 6.39 -0.31
CA THR A 52 2.35 5.08 -0.24
C THR A 52 2.08 4.32 -1.53
N TYR A 53 3.14 4.06 -2.29
CA TYR A 53 3.07 3.22 -3.48
C TYR A 53 3.45 1.80 -3.14
N THR A 54 2.67 0.87 -3.66
CA THR A 54 2.92 -0.56 -3.57
C THR A 54 3.03 -1.14 -4.98
N THR A 55 4.05 -1.93 -5.22
CA THR A 55 4.26 -2.63 -6.49
C THR A 55 4.43 -4.11 -6.24
N ASP A 56 3.52 -4.92 -6.75
CA ASP A 56 3.59 -6.37 -6.74
C ASP A 56 4.25 -6.88 -8.02
N VAL A 57 5.28 -7.69 -7.87
CA VAL A 57 5.96 -8.39 -8.98
C VAL A 57 5.79 -9.88 -8.77
N THR A 58 5.20 -10.57 -9.75
CA THR A 58 4.88 -12.01 -9.66
C THR A 58 5.52 -12.78 -10.80
N GLN A 59 6.23 -13.87 -10.49
CA GLN A 59 6.69 -14.84 -11.48
C GLN A 59 5.58 -15.85 -11.73
N ARG A 60 5.17 -16.01 -13.00
CA ARG A 60 3.93 -16.70 -13.39
C ARG A 60 4.13 -18.13 -13.92
N ILE A 61 5.33 -18.50 -14.32
CA ILE A 61 5.58 -19.78 -15.00
C ILE A 61 6.21 -20.79 -14.05
N GLN A 62 5.54 -21.90 -13.87
CA GLN A 62 6.06 -23.00 -13.04
C GLN A 62 7.36 -23.57 -13.63
N ASN A 63 8.33 -23.91 -12.78
CA ASN A 63 9.66 -24.41 -13.14
C ASN A 63 10.50 -23.44 -14.00
N ALA A 64 10.15 -22.15 -14.01
CA ALA A 64 10.96 -21.10 -14.59
C ALA A 64 11.63 -20.28 -13.49
N VAL A 65 12.83 -19.78 -13.77
CA VAL A 65 13.60 -18.95 -12.84
C VAL A 65 13.97 -17.66 -13.55
N ALA A 66 13.45 -16.53 -13.09
CA ALA A 66 13.88 -15.22 -13.54
C ALA A 66 15.26 -14.89 -12.93
N LYS A 67 16.18 -14.38 -13.75
CA LYS A 67 17.57 -14.11 -13.35
C LYS A 67 17.87 -12.63 -13.38
N ASN A 68 18.63 -12.18 -12.39
CA ASN A 68 19.07 -10.79 -12.29
C ASN A 68 17.92 -9.79 -12.42
N VAL A 69 16.85 -10.03 -11.66
CA VAL A 69 15.65 -9.20 -11.68
C VAL A 69 15.98 -7.82 -11.10
N VAL A 70 15.65 -6.78 -11.82
CA VAL A 70 15.79 -5.39 -11.40
C VAL A 70 14.42 -4.71 -11.53
N ILE A 71 13.96 -4.15 -10.42
CA ILE A 71 12.75 -3.35 -10.35
C ILE A 71 13.17 -1.89 -10.29
N THR A 72 12.77 -1.09 -11.27
CA THR A 72 13.05 0.34 -11.31
C THR A 72 11.75 1.12 -11.26
N ASP A 73 11.64 2.01 -10.31
CA ASP A 73 10.48 2.85 -10.11
C ASP A 73 10.87 4.32 -10.28
N THR A 74 10.07 5.07 -11.02
CA THR A 74 10.38 6.45 -11.37
C THR A 74 9.13 7.32 -11.28
N ILE A 75 9.19 8.34 -10.42
CA ILE A 75 8.17 9.36 -10.36
C ILE A 75 8.43 10.34 -11.51
N LEU A 76 7.53 10.35 -12.48
CA LEU A 76 7.67 11.14 -13.71
C LEU A 76 7.32 12.62 -13.48
N THR A 77 6.51 12.92 -12.47
CA THR A 77 6.08 14.27 -12.13
C THR A 77 7.04 14.92 -11.15
N GLU A 78 7.48 16.13 -11.45
CA GLU A 78 8.25 16.95 -10.52
C GLU A 78 7.37 17.50 -9.37
N GLY A 79 7.98 17.95 -8.28
CA GLY A 79 7.25 18.54 -7.14
C GLY A 79 6.83 17.51 -6.07
N VAL A 80 7.29 16.27 -6.21
CA VAL A 80 7.18 15.23 -5.19
C VAL A 80 8.57 14.83 -4.69
N LYS A 81 8.66 14.33 -3.47
CA LYS A 81 9.91 13.96 -2.83
C LYS A 81 9.85 12.56 -2.22
N LEU A 82 10.73 11.69 -2.68
CA LEU A 82 10.91 10.36 -2.09
C LEU A 82 11.33 10.48 -0.61
N GLN A 83 10.63 9.77 0.26
CA GLN A 83 10.95 9.72 1.68
C GLN A 83 12.16 8.82 1.91
N LYS A 84 13.15 9.34 2.66
CA LYS A 84 14.37 8.59 2.97
C LYS A 84 14.03 7.34 3.79
N ASN A 85 14.62 6.22 3.40
CA ASN A 85 14.47 4.92 4.09
C ASN A 85 13.04 4.40 4.17
N SER A 86 12.13 4.87 3.32
CA SER A 86 10.77 4.33 3.24
C SER A 86 10.67 3.10 2.35
N GLY A 87 11.65 2.90 1.46
CA GLY A 87 11.62 1.77 0.52
C GLY A 87 11.94 0.44 1.21
N VAL A 88 11.08 -0.55 1.02
CA VAL A 88 11.26 -1.93 1.47
C VAL A 88 10.90 -2.91 0.36
N LEU A 89 11.57 -4.07 0.36
CA LEU A 89 11.18 -5.23 -0.44
C LEU A 89 10.62 -6.29 0.52
N LEU A 90 9.43 -6.78 0.23
CA LEU A 90 8.71 -7.76 1.03
C LEU A 90 8.61 -9.09 0.26
N ASP A 91 8.70 -10.20 0.95
CA ASP A 91 8.42 -11.52 0.42
C ASP A 91 6.90 -11.80 0.34
N GLU A 92 6.51 -12.96 -0.16
CA GLU A 92 5.09 -13.38 -0.23
C GLU A 92 4.41 -13.43 1.15
N GLY A 93 5.18 -13.70 2.22
CA GLY A 93 4.72 -13.69 3.60
C GLY A 93 4.65 -12.28 4.22
N GLN A 94 4.90 -11.22 3.46
CA GLN A 94 4.98 -9.82 3.93
C GLN A 94 6.13 -9.57 4.92
N ASN A 95 7.19 -10.39 4.86
CA ASN A 95 8.39 -10.15 5.67
C ASN A 95 9.37 -9.27 4.89
N ILE A 96 10.02 -8.34 5.59
CA ILE A 96 11.04 -7.48 4.99
C ILE A 96 12.27 -8.31 4.62
N ILE A 97 12.73 -8.16 3.37
CA ILE A 97 13.98 -8.71 2.90
C ILE A 97 15.11 -7.75 3.24
N GLU A 98 15.74 -7.94 4.37
CA GLU A 98 16.72 -7.00 4.95
C GLU A 98 17.96 -6.75 4.07
N ASN A 99 18.32 -7.70 3.20
CA ASN A 99 19.49 -7.59 2.33
C ASN A 99 19.19 -6.97 0.95
N ALA A 100 17.96 -6.50 0.71
CA ALA A 100 17.62 -5.85 -0.53
C ALA A 100 18.40 -4.52 -0.67
N VAL A 101 19.11 -4.36 -1.78
CA VAL A 101 19.87 -3.14 -2.06
C VAL A 101 18.98 -2.19 -2.86
N ILE A 102 18.59 -1.09 -2.21
CA ILE A 102 17.79 -0.03 -2.83
C ILE A 102 18.72 1.12 -3.20
N GLN A 103 18.83 1.42 -4.48
CA GLN A 103 19.61 2.53 -5.01
C GLN A 103 18.68 3.67 -5.41
N VAL A 104 18.87 4.84 -4.82
CA VAL A 104 18.06 6.03 -5.09
C VAL A 104 18.85 7.02 -5.93
N THR A 105 18.25 7.50 -7.02
CA THR A 105 18.82 8.52 -7.90
C THR A 105 17.74 9.53 -8.29
N GLY A 106 17.74 10.71 -7.67
CA GLY A 106 16.71 11.72 -7.89
C GLY A 106 15.33 11.22 -7.48
N ASN A 107 14.38 11.23 -8.42
CA ASN A 107 13.01 10.74 -8.25
C ASN A 107 12.84 9.27 -8.68
N SER A 108 13.93 8.54 -8.85
CA SER A 108 13.92 7.14 -9.22
C SER A 108 14.66 6.31 -8.19
N PHE A 109 14.22 5.08 -7.98
CA PHE A 109 14.98 4.09 -7.28
C PHE A 109 15.00 2.77 -8.05
N SER A 110 15.99 1.95 -7.78
CA SER A 110 16.06 0.59 -8.32
C SER A 110 16.40 -0.40 -7.22
N ILE A 111 15.78 -1.57 -7.31
CA ILE A 111 16.02 -2.71 -6.43
C ILE A 111 16.57 -3.85 -7.26
N HIS A 112 17.76 -4.33 -6.90
CA HIS A 112 18.34 -5.53 -7.46
C HIS A 112 17.79 -6.74 -6.69
N ALA A 113 16.76 -7.36 -7.24
CA ALA A 113 16.04 -8.48 -6.63
C ALA A 113 16.41 -9.83 -7.24
N GLY A 114 17.53 -9.90 -7.98
CA GLY A 114 17.92 -11.09 -8.72
C GLY A 114 18.08 -12.35 -7.90
N GLU A 115 18.50 -12.23 -6.65
CA GLU A 115 18.63 -13.34 -5.73
C GLU A 115 17.31 -13.70 -5.01
N PHE A 116 16.32 -12.82 -5.06
CA PHE A 116 15.05 -12.95 -4.34
C PHE A 116 13.90 -13.39 -5.23
N LEU A 117 13.93 -13.04 -6.52
CA LEU A 117 12.91 -13.41 -7.50
C LEU A 117 13.30 -14.62 -8.37
N GLN A 118 14.28 -15.40 -7.92
CA GLN A 118 14.69 -16.65 -8.58
C GLN A 118 13.84 -17.82 -8.11
N SER A 119 12.53 -17.70 -8.28
CA SER A 119 11.61 -18.76 -7.91
C SER A 119 11.30 -19.70 -9.08
N ALA A 120 11.16 -20.98 -8.77
CA ALA A 120 10.60 -21.98 -9.65
C ALA A 120 9.10 -22.20 -9.41
N ASP A 121 8.54 -21.56 -8.40
CA ASP A 121 7.16 -21.74 -8.00
C ASP A 121 6.22 -20.80 -8.73
N LEU A 122 5.09 -21.32 -9.15
CA LEU A 122 4.06 -20.54 -9.83
C LEU A 122 3.41 -19.56 -8.84
N GLY A 123 3.42 -18.28 -9.20
CA GLY A 123 2.75 -17.23 -8.43
C GLY A 123 3.55 -16.70 -7.26
N GLU A 124 4.84 -17.04 -7.13
CA GLU A 124 5.69 -16.37 -6.14
C GLU A 124 5.72 -14.87 -6.40
N LYS A 125 5.47 -14.12 -5.32
CA LYS A 125 5.27 -12.68 -5.38
C LYS A 125 6.22 -11.96 -4.43
N TYR A 126 6.75 -10.85 -4.89
CA TYR A 126 7.48 -9.88 -4.07
C TYR A 126 6.81 -8.52 -4.20
N THR A 127 6.79 -7.79 -3.09
CA THR A 127 6.16 -6.48 -3.02
C THR A 127 7.20 -5.41 -2.71
N VAL A 128 7.24 -4.37 -3.51
CA VAL A 128 8.00 -3.14 -3.22
C VAL A 128 7.04 -2.12 -2.63
N GLU A 129 7.37 -1.56 -1.46
CA GLU A 129 6.61 -0.48 -0.84
C GLU A 129 7.53 0.70 -0.55
N TYR A 130 7.06 1.92 -0.78
CA TYR A 130 7.79 3.15 -0.46
C TYR A 130 6.84 4.35 -0.39
N GLN A 131 7.34 5.47 0.14
CA GLN A 131 6.56 6.68 0.33
C GLN A 131 7.17 7.89 -0.37
N VAL A 132 6.30 8.73 -0.90
CA VAL A 132 6.64 10.05 -1.42
C VAL A 132 5.77 11.12 -0.77
N MET A 133 6.30 12.33 -0.67
CA MET A 133 5.57 13.50 -0.16
C MET A 133 5.33 14.49 -1.31
N ILE A 134 4.13 15.00 -1.40
CA ILE A 134 3.80 16.09 -2.32
C ILE A 134 4.29 17.40 -1.71
N THR A 135 5.25 18.08 -2.36
CA THR A 135 5.92 19.24 -1.79
C THR A 135 5.67 20.55 -2.55
N ASP A 136 5.11 20.48 -3.75
CA ASP A 136 4.92 21.63 -4.62
C ASP A 136 3.42 21.97 -4.76
N GLU A 137 3.05 23.18 -4.35
CA GLU A 137 1.68 23.73 -4.54
C GLU A 137 1.31 23.87 -6.02
N GLY A 138 2.30 23.95 -6.92
CA GLY A 138 2.09 23.95 -8.36
C GLY A 138 1.48 22.67 -8.91
N LEU A 139 1.33 21.61 -8.09
CA LEU A 139 0.64 20.37 -8.44
C LEU A 139 -0.87 20.41 -8.22
N ILE A 140 -1.40 21.43 -7.56
CA ILE A 140 -2.84 21.60 -7.37
C ILE A 140 -3.54 21.66 -8.75
N GLY A 141 -4.58 20.86 -8.93
CA GLY A 141 -5.30 20.68 -10.19
C GLY A 141 -4.56 19.80 -11.22
N LYS A 142 -3.51 19.08 -10.81
CA LYS A 142 -2.71 18.22 -11.70
C LYS A 142 -2.66 16.79 -11.21
N GLU A 143 -2.11 15.94 -12.08
CA GLU A 143 -1.85 14.52 -11.81
C GLU A 143 -0.36 14.29 -11.49
N ILE A 144 -0.12 13.28 -10.66
CA ILE A 144 1.21 12.74 -10.38
C ILE A 144 1.29 11.37 -11.02
N GLU A 145 2.20 11.22 -11.98
CA GLU A 145 2.45 9.95 -12.67
C GLU A 145 3.68 9.26 -12.09
N ASN A 146 3.55 7.97 -11.89
CA ASN A 146 4.62 7.13 -11.37
C ASN A 146 4.68 5.81 -12.15
N GLU A 147 5.79 5.53 -12.79
CA GLU A 147 6.02 4.34 -13.61
C GLU A 147 7.00 3.39 -12.94
N VAL A 148 6.70 2.12 -13.01
CA VAL A 148 7.59 1.04 -12.61
C VAL A 148 7.89 0.14 -13.78
N VAL A 149 9.13 -0.32 -13.85
CA VAL A 149 9.63 -1.25 -14.87
C VAL A 149 10.35 -2.39 -14.19
N VAL A 150 10.03 -3.61 -14.57
CA VAL A 150 10.77 -4.80 -14.17
C VAL A 150 11.52 -5.39 -15.35
N ARG A 151 12.78 -5.75 -15.13
CA ARG A 151 13.66 -6.39 -16.10
C ARG A 151 14.31 -7.62 -15.51
N ALA A 152 14.53 -8.62 -16.33
CA ALA A 152 15.34 -9.79 -16.01
C ALA A 152 16.15 -10.20 -17.24
N ASP A 153 17.28 -10.92 -17.04
CA ASP A 153 18.13 -11.36 -18.16
C ASP A 153 17.41 -12.30 -19.13
N ASN A 154 16.41 -13.03 -18.66
CA ASN A 154 15.76 -14.12 -19.38
C ASN A 154 14.22 -14.02 -19.40
N ALA A 155 13.66 -12.87 -19.06
CA ALA A 155 12.24 -12.54 -19.21
C ALA A 155 12.06 -11.28 -20.03
N ASP A 156 10.86 -11.09 -20.56
CA ASP A 156 10.50 -9.84 -21.23
C ASP A 156 10.40 -8.71 -20.18
N GLU A 157 10.66 -7.48 -20.61
CA GLU A 157 10.45 -6.30 -19.79
C GLU A 157 8.95 -6.07 -19.60
N GLU A 158 8.54 -5.85 -18.37
CA GLU A 158 7.18 -5.46 -18.01
C GLU A 158 7.16 -4.11 -17.33
N LYS A 159 6.08 -3.36 -17.50
CA LYS A 159 5.90 -2.07 -16.85
C LYS A 159 4.44 -1.80 -16.52
N ASP A 160 4.28 -0.99 -15.48
CA ASP A 160 2.99 -0.50 -15.03
C ASP A 160 3.09 0.95 -14.58
N ARG A 161 1.98 1.66 -14.54
CA ARG A 161 1.91 3.06 -14.19
C ARG A 161 0.72 3.33 -13.28
N GLU A 162 0.97 4.07 -12.22
CA GLU A 162 -0.06 4.60 -11.34
C GLU A 162 -0.14 6.12 -11.48
N THR A 163 -1.36 6.63 -11.52
CA THR A 163 -1.66 8.06 -11.59
C THR A 163 -2.56 8.45 -10.43
N VAL A 164 -2.19 9.51 -9.73
CA VAL A 164 -2.99 10.08 -8.64
C VAL A 164 -3.23 11.56 -8.88
N GLU A 165 -4.29 12.12 -8.29
CA GLU A 165 -4.72 13.50 -8.49
C GLU A 165 -4.42 14.36 -7.26
N VAL A 166 -4.07 15.62 -7.50
CA VAL A 166 -4.04 16.67 -6.48
C VAL A 166 -5.18 17.65 -6.82
N PRO A 167 -6.41 17.42 -6.32
CA PRO A 167 -7.57 18.22 -6.71
C PRO A 167 -7.44 19.69 -6.30
N GLU A 168 -8.11 20.57 -7.02
CA GLU A 168 -8.30 21.92 -6.55
C GLU A 168 -9.12 21.93 -5.25
N PRO A 169 -8.83 22.82 -4.31
CA PRO A 169 -9.66 22.96 -3.11
C PRO A 169 -11.10 23.29 -3.51
N GLU A 170 -12.05 22.63 -2.85
CA GLU A 170 -13.45 22.96 -3.04
C GLU A 170 -13.67 24.44 -2.72
N PRO A 171 -14.41 25.21 -3.57
CA PRO A 171 -14.72 26.60 -3.28
C PRO A 171 -15.42 26.67 -1.92
N GLU A 172 -15.00 27.62 -1.09
CA GLU A 172 -15.71 27.87 0.18
C GLU A 172 -17.19 28.10 -0.11
N PRO A 173 -18.10 27.47 0.65
CA PRO A 173 -19.54 27.73 0.47
C PRO A 173 -19.80 29.22 0.56
N GLU A 174 -20.51 29.73 -0.42
CA GLU A 174 -20.93 31.12 -0.38
C GLU A 174 -21.58 31.42 0.99
N PRO A 175 -21.19 32.53 1.67
CA PRO A 175 -21.80 32.86 2.95
C PRO A 175 -23.31 32.92 2.77
N GLU A 176 -24.04 32.21 3.63
CA GLU A 176 -25.49 32.29 3.63
C GLU A 176 -25.91 33.74 3.63
N PRO A 177 -26.86 34.17 2.74
CA PRO A 177 -27.32 35.54 2.70
C PRO A 177 -27.76 35.95 4.10
N GLU A 178 -27.23 37.09 4.57
CA GLU A 178 -27.64 37.62 5.86
C GLU A 178 -29.18 37.68 5.91
N PRO A 179 -29.81 37.23 6.99
CA PRO A 179 -31.25 37.26 7.11
C PRO A 179 -31.73 38.74 6.89
N GLU A 180 -32.64 38.90 5.96
CA GLU A 180 -33.21 40.23 5.68
C GLU A 180 -33.62 40.91 6.99
N PRO A 181 -33.27 42.17 7.20
CA PRO A 181 -33.67 42.88 8.40
C PRO A 181 -35.20 42.84 8.53
N GLY A 182 -35.64 42.15 9.58
CA GLY A 182 -37.05 41.98 9.85
C GLY A 182 -37.80 43.31 9.82
N PRO A 183 -39.11 43.32 9.49
CA PRO A 183 -39.90 44.53 9.35
C PRO A 183 -39.74 45.40 10.60
N LYS A 184 -39.38 46.68 10.38
CA LYS A 184 -39.24 47.66 11.45
C LYS A 184 -40.49 47.63 12.32
N PRO A 185 -40.38 47.63 13.65
CA PRO A 185 -41.53 47.63 14.52
C PRO A 185 -42.37 48.90 14.24
N GLN A 186 -43.62 48.66 13.92
CA GLN A 186 -44.62 49.68 13.77
C GLN A 186 -44.82 50.37 15.13
N PRO A 187 -44.99 51.71 15.20
CA PRO A 187 -45.15 52.41 16.48
C PRO A 187 -46.37 51.83 17.24
N GLU A 188 -46.13 51.35 18.40
CA GLU A 188 -47.08 50.72 19.32
C GLU A 188 -48.01 51.82 19.89
N ILE A 189 -49.31 51.67 19.61
CA ILE A 189 -50.37 52.48 20.25
C ILE A 189 -50.44 51.96 21.70
N GLN A 190 -50.09 52.79 22.66
CA GLN A 190 -50.19 52.47 24.09
C GLN A 190 -51.66 52.32 24.49
N GLU A 191 -52.12 51.10 24.62
CA GLU A 191 -53.35 50.75 25.30
C GLU A 191 -52.98 50.24 26.70
N MET A 192 -53.45 50.92 27.73
CA MET A 192 -53.21 50.58 29.14
C MET A 192 -53.89 49.24 29.48
N ALA A 193 -53.11 48.21 29.67
CA ALA A 193 -53.60 46.91 30.08
C ALA A 193 -53.18 46.53 31.49
N VAL A 194 -54.15 46.11 32.21
CA VAL A 194 -54.25 45.61 33.59
C VAL A 194 -53.22 44.51 33.90
N LYS A 195 -52.59 44.64 35.04
CA LYS A 195 -51.57 43.75 35.61
C LYS A 195 -52.16 42.38 36.02
N ALA A 196 -51.71 41.29 35.39
CA ALA A 196 -51.89 39.92 35.91
C ALA A 196 -50.57 39.29 36.35
N PRO A 197 -50.50 38.42 37.33
CA PRO A 197 -49.26 37.95 37.97
C PRO A 197 -48.48 36.94 37.12
N SER A 198 -47.16 37.11 37.06
CA SER A 198 -46.23 36.24 36.35
C SER A 198 -46.01 34.95 37.09
N VAL A 199 -46.19 33.81 36.42
CA VAL A 199 -45.71 32.50 36.86
C VAL A 199 -44.29 32.32 36.34
N LYS A 200 -43.29 32.21 37.24
CA LYS A 200 -41.93 31.79 36.94
C LYS A 200 -41.92 30.28 36.73
N THR A 201 -41.68 29.83 35.50
CA THR A 201 -41.19 28.46 35.29
C THR A 201 -39.69 28.57 34.96
N GLY A 202 -38.89 28.19 35.99
CA GLY A 202 -37.47 27.95 35.78
C GLY A 202 -37.27 26.55 35.15
N ASP A 203 -36.35 26.42 34.23
CA ASP A 203 -35.36 25.34 34.28
C ASP A 203 -34.36 25.49 33.13
N SER A 204 -33.19 26.04 33.42
CA SER A 204 -32.06 26.09 32.49
C SER A 204 -30.81 25.39 33.06
N GLN A 205 -30.98 24.31 33.83
CA GLN A 205 -29.86 23.66 34.52
C GLN A 205 -29.43 22.31 33.96
N ASN A 206 -30.12 21.73 32.97
CA ASN A 206 -29.86 20.34 32.63
C ASN A 206 -29.03 20.07 31.37
N LEU A 207 -28.74 21.10 30.52
CA LEU A 207 -28.00 20.87 29.29
C LEU A 207 -26.50 20.64 29.53
N THR A 208 -25.90 21.34 30.50
CA THR A 208 -24.47 21.20 30.79
C THR A 208 -24.14 19.87 31.45
N LEU A 209 -25.07 19.31 32.22
CA LEU A 209 -24.89 17.99 32.87
C LEU A 209 -24.95 16.86 31.84
N LEU A 210 -25.81 16.99 30.82
CA LEU A 210 -25.98 15.97 29.76
C LEU A 210 -24.74 15.88 28.84
N VAL A 211 -24.12 17.02 28.57
CA VAL A 211 -22.86 17.06 27.77
C VAL A 211 -21.69 16.44 28.54
N LEU A 212 -21.60 16.64 29.86
CA LEU A 212 -20.58 16.03 30.72
C LEU A 212 -20.71 14.50 30.79
N PHE A 213 -21.91 13.95 30.83
CA PHE A 213 -22.13 12.49 30.81
C PHE A 213 -21.75 11.83 29.48
N LEU A 214 -21.94 12.50 28.33
CA LEU A 214 -21.54 12.01 27.03
C LEU A 214 -20.00 11.91 26.88
N ILE A 215 -19.26 12.89 27.39
CA ILE A 215 -17.80 12.90 27.33
C ILE A 215 -17.17 11.80 28.20
N LEU A 216 -17.73 11.53 29.39
CA LEU A 216 -17.27 10.46 30.28
C LEU A 216 -17.54 9.05 29.70
N SER A 217 -18.64 8.87 28.98
CA SER A 217 -19.00 7.61 28.31
C SER A 217 -18.02 7.24 27.19
N CYS A 218 -17.58 8.20 26.36
CA CYS A 218 -16.59 7.98 25.31
C CYS A 218 -15.20 7.61 25.85
N ALA A 219 -14.78 8.20 26.97
CA ALA A 219 -13.48 7.91 27.59
C ALA A 219 -13.40 6.46 28.11
N SER A 220 -14.52 5.92 28.63
CA SER A 220 -14.57 4.55 29.15
C SER A 220 -14.44 3.49 28.07
N ILE A 221 -14.98 3.74 26.87
CA ILE A 221 -14.88 2.83 25.72
C ILE A 221 -13.43 2.75 25.21
N PHE A 222 -12.71 3.89 25.18
CA PHE A 222 -11.32 3.91 24.74
C PHE A 222 -10.37 3.17 25.69
N ILE A 223 -10.65 3.17 26.99
CA ILE A 223 -9.85 2.44 27.99
C ILE A 223 -10.09 0.93 27.88
N CYS A 224 -11.33 0.48 27.68
CA CYS A 224 -11.65 -0.94 27.50
C CYS A 224 -11.01 -1.54 26.23
N VAL A 225 -10.95 -0.82 25.12
CA VAL A 225 -10.31 -1.29 23.87
C VAL A 225 -8.80 -1.43 24.06
N LYS A 226 -8.14 -0.50 24.77
CA LYS A 226 -6.70 -0.58 25.06
C LYS A 226 -6.29 -1.70 26.01
N ILE A 227 -7.17 -2.10 26.92
CA ILE A 227 -6.90 -3.20 27.86
C ILE A 227 -7.10 -4.56 27.17
N SER A 228 -8.09 -4.67 26.27
CA SER A 228 -8.34 -5.91 25.52
C SER A 228 -7.25 -6.26 24.49
N CYS A 229 -6.49 -5.26 24.00
CA CYS A 229 -5.38 -5.46 23.05
C CYS A 229 -4.05 -5.84 23.72
N LYS A 230 -3.95 -5.84 25.06
CA LYS A 230 -2.72 -6.18 25.81
C LYS A 230 -2.71 -7.58 26.41
N THR A 231 -3.76 -8.37 26.17
CA THR A 231 -3.92 -9.73 26.72
C THR A 231 -4.10 -10.81 25.65
N LYS A 232 -3.46 -10.62 24.51
CA LYS A 232 -3.28 -11.69 23.52
C LYS A 232 -1.83 -11.79 23.10
#